data_e84cd282b94e7769bc47b25dd0a49678
#
_entry.id   e84cd282b94e7769bc47b25dd0a49678
#
_cell.length_a   1.000
_cell.length_b   1.000
_cell.length_c   1.000
_cell.angle_alpha   90.00
_cell.angle_beta   90.00
_cell.angle_gamma   90.00
#
_symmetry.space_group_name_H-M   'P 1'
#
loop_
_entity.id
_entity.type
_entity.pdbx_description
1 polymer ?
#
loop_
_entity_poly.entity_id
_entity_poly.type
_entity_poly.pdbx_seq_one_letter_code
_entity_poly.pdbx_strand_id
1 'polypeptide(L)'
;MNAAEIEELLIKLVQIPAPTGREQKRAEYITDWLKELGYHPFTDAAGNVIVEMKVQEGGYTVLMAHMDTVFEDVDISVVKNANILSAPGIGDDTCNAAFLMTVMKTLIGQKCRPLKNLLFVFDTGEEGLGNCRGTRQLMQDYKDKVDEVISFDLGSDAVCVKAVGSKRYRVTVTAPGGHSFHAFGQKGAIETAAEMIHEIYRIKPCEGTQTTYNVGMIEGGTSVNTIAQKCTFLAEVRSDDAQALQKIDGQLCNIFDSFNNAEGFAKVQISYELTGFRPTGNGVPEAVQKALADTAAEVICRYTGREPVRRSGSTDCNIPLSMGIPAVSFGGYRG
;
A
#
# COMPACT_ATOMS: atom_id res chain seq x y z
N MET A 1 25.02 12.97 -8.68
CA MET A 1 24.16 13.58 -9.71
C MET A 1 23.91 15.05 -9.34
N ASN A 2 23.76 15.92 -10.33
CA ASN A 2 23.25 17.28 -10.08
C ASN A 2 21.70 17.30 -10.20
N ALA A 3 21.06 18.42 -9.84
CA ALA A 3 19.59 18.52 -9.82
C ALA A 3 18.94 18.26 -11.19
N ALA A 4 19.58 18.69 -12.30
CA ALA A 4 19.04 18.48 -13.65
C ALA A 4 19.07 16.99 -14.05
N GLU A 5 20.12 16.26 -13.68
CA GLU A 5 20.22 14.82 -13.94
C GLU A 5 19.18 14.02 -13.13
N ILE A 6 18.88 14.46 -11.89
CA ILE A 6 17.85 13.85 -11.07
C ILE A 6 16.45 14.11 -11.68
N GLU A 7 16.21 15.34 -12.11
CA GLU A 7 14.97 15.72 -12.78
C GLU A 7 14.76 14.91 -14.07
N GLU A 8 15.79 14.75 -14.90
CA GLU A 8 15.73 13.97 -16.14
C GLU A 8 15.42 12.49 -15.84
N LEU A 9 16.06 11.91 -14.82
CA LEU A 9 15.81 10.54 -14.40
C LEU A 9 14.36 10.36 -13.93
N LEU A 10 13.87 11.28 -13.10
CA LEU A 10 12.49 11.26 -12.60
C LEU A 10 11.48 11.35 -13.76
N ILE A 11 11.68 12.27 -14.70
CA ILE A 11 10.79 12.42 -15.87
C ILE A 11 10.75 11.12 -16.68
N LYS A 12 11.91 10.52 -16.96
CA LYS A 12 11.98 9.25 -17.70
C LYS A 12 11.24 8.13 -16.97
N LEU A 13 11.42 8.02 -15.64
CA LEU A 13 10.82 6.96 -14.86
C LEU A 13 9.29 7.12 -14.77
N VAL A 14 8.79 8.34 -14.57
CA VAL A 14 7.35 8.65 -14.56
C VAL A 14 6.69 8.30 -15.89
N GLN A 15 7.35 8.57 -17.02
CA GLN A 15 6.82 8.29 -18.35
C GLN A 15 6.74 6.80 -18.70
N ILE A 16 7.26 5.91 -17.84
CA ILE A 16 7.09 4.47 -17.97
C ILE A 16 5.87 4.06 -17.13
N PRO A 17 4.70 3.78 -17.72
CA PRO A 17 3.52 3.37 -16.97
C PRO A 17 3.81 2.10 -16.15
N ALA A 18 3.40 2.12 -14.90
CA ALA A 18 3.53 0.98 -14.00
C ALA A 18 2.30 0.84 -13.10
N PRO A 19 1.10 0.59 -13.67
CA PRO A 19 -0.07 0.31 -12.84
C PRO A 19 0.18 -0.94 -12.01
N THR A 20 -0.39 -0.98 -10.81
CA THR A 20 -0.29 -2.13 -9.90
C THR A 20 -0.58 -3.46 -10.61
N GLY A 21 0.38 -4.38 -10.57
CA GLY A 21 0.35 -5.66 -11.27
C GLY A 21 0.89 -5.64 -12.70
N ARG A 22 1.34 -4.49 -13.23
CA ARG A 22 1.91 -4.32 -14.58
C ARG A 22 3.19 -3.49 -14.57
N GLU A 23 4.05 -3.72 -13.59
CA GLU A 23 5.28 -2.95 -13.32
C GLU A 23 6.47 -3.36 -14.21
N GLN A 24 6.37 -4.43 -15.02
CA GLN A 24 7.50 -5.05 -15.73
C GLN A 24 8.37 -4.06 -16.51
N LYS A 25 7.74 -3.13 -17.24
CA LYS A 25 8.50 -2.16 -18.06
C LYS A 25 9.37 -1.24 -17.21
N ARG A 26 8.86 -0.82 -16.04
CA ARG A 26 9.60 0.01 -15.11
C ARG A 26 10.70 -0.79 -14.43
N ALA A 27 10.43 -2.03 -14.05
CA ALA A 27 11.41 -2.95 -13.49
C ALA A 27 12.56 -3.26 -14.47
N GLU A 28 12.27 -3.46 -15.75
CA GLU A 28 13.26 -3.64 -16.82
C GLU A 28 14.14 -2.40 -16.96
N TYR A 29 13.54 -1.21 -17.02
CA TYR A 29 14.29 0.05 -17.10
C TYR A 29 15.23 0.24 -15.91
N ILE A 30 14.76 0.04 -14.69
CA ILE A 30 15.57 0.15 -13.46
C ILE A 30 16.69 -0.89 -13.49
N THR A 31 16.39 -2.13 -13.86
CA THR A 31 17.37 -3.22 -13.97
C THR A 31 18.51 -2.87 -14.92
N ASP A 32 18.18 -2.39 -16.12
CA ASP A 32 19.19 -2.07 -17.13
C ASP A 32 20.03 -0.85 -16.72
N TRP A 33 19.38 0.18 -16.15
CA TRP A 33 20.07 1.34 -15.63
C TRP A 33 21.06 0.98 -14.49
N LEU A 34 20.69 0.06 -13.60
CA LEU A 34 21.57 -0.41 -12.53
C LEU A 34 22.74 -1.25 -13.07
N LYS A 35 22.51 -2.07 -14.10
CA LYS A 35 23.59 -2.85 -14.78
C LYS A 35 24.60 -1.91 -15.45
N GLU A 36 24.15 -0.83 -16.10
CA GLU A 36 25.03 0.18 -16.69
C GLU A 36 25.96 0.84 -15.67
N LEU A 37 25.52 0.96 -14.41
CA LEU A 37 26.33 1.43 -13.30
C LEU A 37 27.30 0.38 -12.72
N GLY A 38 27.19 -0.88 -13.16
CA GLY A 38 28.01 -1.99 -12.66
C GLY A 38 27.42 -2.72 -11.46
N TYR A 39 26.15 -2.52 -11.13
CA TYR A 39 25.43 -3.36 -10.17
C TYR A 39 25.02 -4.70 -10.79
N HIS A 40 24.67 -5.66 -9.95
CA HIS A 40 24.17 -6.98 -10.35
C HIS A 40 22.73 -7.17 -9.84
N PRO A 41 21.75 -6.44 -10.40
CA PRO A 41 20.36 -6.59 -10.00
C PRO A 41 19.83 -7.96 -10.43
N PHE A 42 18.92 -8.50 -9.61
CA PHE A 42 18.13 -9.69 -9.94
C PHE A 42 16.66 -9.43 -9.58
N THR A 43 15.79 -10.29 -10.08
CA THR A 43 14.34 -10.17 -9.85
C THR A 43 13.84 -11.40 -9.10
N ASP A 44 13.04 -11.18 -8.06
CA ASP A 44 12.37 -12.26 -7.31
C ASP A 44 11.04 -12.70 -7.96
N ALA A 45 10.33 -13.60 -7.28
CA ALA A 45 9.07 -14.16 -7.78
C ALA A 45 7.91 -13.14 -7.87
N ALA A 46 7.97 -12.04 -7.11
CA ALA A 46 6.98 -10.97 -7.19
C ALA A 46 7.30 -9.93 -8.27
N GLY A 47 8.51 -9.96 -8.82
CA GLY A 47 8.97 -8.96 -9.79
C GLY A 47 9.73 -7.78 -9.17
N ASN A 48 10.09 -7.85 -7.89
CA ASN A 48 10.95 -6.86 -7.26
C ASN A 48 12.32 -6.84 -7.91
N VAL A 49 12.88 -5.65 -8.12
CA VAL A 49 14.28 -5.50 -8.55
C VAL A 49 15.15 -5.31 -7.32
N ILE A 50 16.09 -6.23 -7.12
CA ILE A 50 16.88 -6.33 -5.89
C ILE A 50 18.37 -6.22 -6.20
N VAL A 51 19.09 -5.45 -5.37
CA VAL A 51 20.57 -5.39 -5.36
C VAL A 51 21.09 -5.63 -3.96
N GLU A 52 21.93 -6.64 -3.78
CA GLU A 52 22.62 -6.91 -2.53
C GLU A 52 23.99 -6.21 -2.49
N MET A 53 24.26 -5.48 -1.42
CA MET A 53 25.60 -4.97 -1.09
C MET A 53 26.06 -5.57 0.23
N LYS A 54 26.66 -6.78 0.16
CA LYS A 54 27.22 -7.46 1.33
C LYS A 54 28.64 -6.98 1.61
N VAL A 55 28.88 -6.47 2.81
CA VAL A 55 30.21 -5.97 3.24
C VAL A 55 30.77 -6.70 4.45
N GLN A 56 29.93 -7.45 5.18
CA GLN A 56 30.28 -8.20 6.39
C GLN A 56 29.31 -9.36 6.62
N GLU A 57 29.57 -10.21 7.60
CA GLU A 57 28.56 -11.15 8.10
C GLU A 57 27.52 -10.40 8.93
N GLY A 58 26.25 -10.82 8.83
CA GLY A 58 25.12 -10.21 9.54
C GLY A 58 23.92 -9.95 8.63
N GLY A 59 22.90 -9.31 9.19
CA GLY A 59 21.68 -8.97 8.48
C GLY A 59 21.81 -7.74 7.58
N TYR A 60 20.73 -7.43 6.88
CA TYR A 60 20.61 -6.30 5.95
C TYR A 60 19.77 -5.18 6.54
N THR A 61 20.20 -3.94 6.31
CA THR A 61 19.29 -2.79 6.28
C THR A 61 18.68 -2.74 4.88
N VAL A 62 17.36 -2.89 4.79
CA VAL A 62 16.62 -2.77 3.54
C VAL A 62 16.32 -1.30 3.26
N LEU A 63 16.62 -0.87 2.04
CA LEU A 63 16.27 0.45 1.50
C LEU A 63 15.37 0.22 0.29
N MET A 64 14.09 0.59 0.38
CA MET A 64 13.11 0.24 -0.64
C MET A 64 12.23 1.41 -1.05
N ALA A 65 11.69 1.32 -2.27
CA ALA A 65 10.69 2.22 -2.83
C ALA A 65 9.83 1.45 -3.84
N HIS A 66 8.51 1.65 -3.82
CA HIS A 66 7.65 0.90 -4.72
C HIS A 66 7.62 1.46 -6.14
N MET A 67 7.47 0.56 -7.11
CA MET A 67 7.46 0.92 -8.54
C MET A 67 6.07 1.19 -9.08
N ASP A 68 5.05 0.64 -8.46
CA ASP A 68 3.68 0.72 -8.97
C ASP A 68 3.00 2.05 -8.62
N THR A 69 1.92 2.31 -9.35
CA THR A 69 1.03 3.45 -9.12
C THR A 69 -0.41 3.01 -9.32
N VAL A 70 -1.35 3.77 -8.73
CA VAL A 70 -2.80 3.55 -8.91
C VAL A 70 -3.32 3.97 -10.28
N PHE A 71 -2.49 4.59 -11.12
CA PHE A 71 -2.89 5.17 -12.41
C PHE A 71 -2.71 4.20 -13.56
N GLU A 72 -3.72 4.12 -14.42
CA GLU A 72 -3.76 3.26 -15.62
C GLU A 72 -3.20 3.94 -16.88
N ASP A 73 -2.74 5.18 -16.77
CA ASP A 73 -2.33 6.01 -17.91
C ASP A 73 -1.18 5.38 -18.71
N VAL A 74 -1.33 5.38 -20.02
CA VAL A 74 -0.31 4.88 -20.94
C VAL A 74 0.55 6.00 -21.53
N ASP A 75 0.02 7.22 -21.62
CA ASP A 75 0.71 8.42 -22.11
C ASP A 75 0.79 9.46 -20.99
N ILE A 76 1.83 9.37 -20.18
CA ILE A 76 2.01 10.26 -19.04
C ILE A 76 2.76 11.51 -19.47
N SER A 77 2.08 12.66 -19.38
CA SER A 77 2.67 13.99 -19.58
C SER A 77 3.14 14.59 -18.27
N VAL A 78 4.37 15.05 -18.22
CA VAL A 78 4.93 15.77 -17.08
C VAL A 78 4.79 17.27 -17.30
N VAL A 79 4.15 17.96 -16.36
CA VAL A 79 4.01 19.42 -16.38
C VAL A 79 5.04 20.01 -15.42
N LYS A 80 5.83 20.97 -15.92
CA LYS A 80 6.78 21.73 -15.11
C LYS A 80 6.34 23.17 -14.94
N ASN A 81 6.08 23.57 -13.71
CA ASN A 81 5.78 24.94 -13.32
C ASN A 81 6.82 25.43 -12.30
N ALA A 82 7.69 26.33 -12.71
CA ALA A 82 8.81 26.81 -11.91
C ALA A 82 9.64 25.62 -11.33
N ASN A 83 9.54 25.40 -10.03
CA ASN A 83 10.27 24.34 -9.30
C ASN A 83 9.39 23.13 -8.97
N ILE A 84 8.21 23.02 -9.57
CA ILE A 84 7.26 21.93 -9.31
C ILE A 84 7.12 21.09 -10.57
N LEU A 85 7.26 19.78 -10.42
CA LEU A 85 6.91 18.77 -11.42
C LEU A 85 5.60 18.11 -11.03
N SER A 86 4.70 17.97 -11.97
CA SER A 86 3.39 17.34 -11.75
C SER A 86 3.12 16.29 -12.82
N ALA A 87 2.79 15.08 -12.40
CA ALA A 87 2.33 13.98 -13.25
C ALA A 87 1.62 12.94 -12.40
N PRO A 88 0.76 12.07 -12.98
CA PRO A 88 0.19 10.93 -12.26
C PRO A 88 1.29 10.03 -11.66
N GLY A 89 1.19 9.71 -10.37
CA GLY A 89 2.13 8.84 -9.66
C GLY A 89 3.56 9.38 -9.49
N ILE A 90 3.80 10.68 -9.73
CA ILE A 90 5.15 11.25 -9.59
C ILE A 90 5.60 11.32 -8.12
N GLY A 91 4.69 11.68 -7.21
CA GLY A 91 4.97 11.77 -5.77
C GLY A 91 4.90 10.41 -5.10
N ASP A 92 3.93 9.62 -5.45
CA ASP A 92 3.62 8.30 -4.91
C ASP A 92 3.77 7.25 -6.01
N ASP A 93 4.88 6.55 -6.11
CA ASP A 93 6.13 6.67 -5.32
C ASP A 93 7.34 6.88 -6.25
N THR A 94 7.08 7.27 -7.52
CA THR A 94 8.11 7.33 -8.58
C THR A 94 9.30 8.23 -8.21
N CYS A 95 9.07 9.33 -7.48
CA CYS A 95 10.17 10.23 -7.11
C CYS A 95 11.09 9.59 -6.06
N ASN A 96 10.57 8.83 -5.10
CA ASN A 96 11.40 8.13 -4.12
C ASN A 96 12.19 6.99 -4.77
N ALA A 97 11.59 6.27 -5.74
CA ALA A 97 12.33 5.31 -6.56
C ALA A 97 13.49 5.98 -7.32
N ALA A 98 13.26 7.16 -7.94
CA ALA A 98 14.31 7.92 -8.61
C ALA A 98 15.39 8.42 -7.62
N PHE A 99 15.03 8.81 -6.40
CA PHE A 99 15.97 9.16 -5.36
C PHE A 99 16.81 7.96 -4.91
N LEU A 100 16.21 6.80 -4.73
CA LEU A 100 16.93 5.57 -4.39
C LEU A 100 17.95 5.20 -5.48
N MET A 101 17.57 5.28 -6.76
CA MET A 101 18.49 5.14 -7.90
C MET A 101 19.64 6.17 -7.83
N THR A 102 19.34 7.42 -7.50
CA THR A 102 20.34 8.49 -7.36
C THR A 102 21.33 8.20 -6.23
N VAL A 103 20.87 7.70 -5.10
CA VAL A 103 21.72 7.24 -3.98
C VAL A 103 22.66 6.16 -4.46
N MET A 104 22.17 5.14 -5.15
CA MET A 104 22.98 4.04 -5.67
C MET A 104 24.06 4.55 -6.66
N LYS A 105 23.70 5.43 -7.59
CA LYS A 105 24.69 6.05 -8.51
C LYS A 105 25.76 6.84 -7.74
N THR A 106 25.37 7.51 -6.67
CA THR A 106 26.30 8.30 -5.84
C THR A 106 27.29 7.39 -5.09
N LEU A 107 26.79 6.27 -4.53
CA LEU A 107 27.63 5.30 -3.82
C LEU A 107 28.76 4.75 -4.71
N ILE A 108 28.43 4.34 -5.94
CA ILE A 108 29.44 3.90 -6.92
C ILE A 108 30.36 5.04 -7.34
N GLY A 109 29.82 6.18 -7.74
CA GLY A 109 30.60 7.29 -8.25
C GLY A 109 31.61 7.85 -7.24
N GLN A 110 31.27 7.83 -5.96
CA GLN A 110 32.14 8.26 -4.86
C GLN A 110 32.94 7.10 -4.25
N LYS A 111 32.81 5.89 -4.76
CA LYS A 111 33.42 4.66 -4.21
C LYS A 111 33.14 4.47 -2.72
N CYS A 112 31.93 4.86 -2.28
CA CYS A 112 31.51 4.71 -0.91
C CYS A 112 31.29 3.23 -0.58
N ARG A 113 31.88 2.76 0.52
CA ARG A 113 31.61 1.43 1.07
C ARG A 113 30.67 1.59 2.26
N PRO A 114 29.47 0.98 2.24
CA PRO A 114 28.59 0.99 3.38
C PRO A 114 29.23 0.34 4.62
N LEU A 115 28.82 0.76 5.80
CA LEU A 115 29.26 0.16 7.08
C LEU A 115 28.41 -1.06 7.46
N LYS A 116 27.21 -1.19 6.89
CA LYS A 116 26.29 -2.31 7.06
C LYS A 116 26.00 -2.96 5.70
N ASN A 117 25.51 -4.19 5.72
CA ASN A 117 24.94 -4.79 4.51
C ASN A 117 23.70 -4.04 4.11
N LEU A 118 23.57 -3.69 2.84
CA LEU A 118 22.41 -3.00 2.30
C LEU A 118 21.71 -3.90 1.28
N LEU A 119 20.39 -3.90 1.34
CA LEU A 119 19.52 -4.52 0.35
C LEU A 119 18.69 -3.40 -0.28
N PHE A 120 18.99 -3.06 -1.53
CA PHE A 120 18.20 -2.11 -2.29
C PHE A 120 17.08 -2.84 -3.00
N VAL A 121 15.86 -2.36 -2.86
CA VAL A 121 14.66 -3.01 -3.40
C VAL A 121 13.78 -1.98 -4.08
N PHE A 122 13.46 -2.24 -5.34
CA PHE A 122 12.37 -1.56 -6.03
C PHE A 122 11.24 -2.56 -6.12
N ASP A 123 10.24 -2.39 -5.28
CA ASP A 123 9.22 -3.41 -5.09
C ASP A 123 7.95 -3.16 -5.91
N THR A 124 7.08 -4.16 -5.94
CA THR A 124 5.88 -4.23 -6.76
C THR A 124 4.64 -4.40 -5.91
N GLY A 125 3.52 -3.82 -6.37
CA GLY A 125 2.20 -4.08 -5.80
C GLY A 125 2.04 -3.58 -4.37
N GLU A 126 2.63 -2.42 -4.04
CA GLU A 126 2.31 -1.73 -2.80
C GLU A 126 0.86 -1.31 -2.81
N GLU A 127 0.41 -0.71 -3.89
CA GLU A 127 -0.84 0.00 -4.01
C GLU A 127 -2.08 -0.91 -4.01
N GLY A 128 -3.14 -0.39 -3.43
CA GLY A 128 -4.50 -0.89 -3.56
C GLY A 128 -4.67 -2.40 -3.36
N LEU A 129 -5.08 -3.09 -4.41
CA LEU A 129 -5.27 -4.55 -4.43
C LEU A 129 -3.97 -5.33 -4.65
N GLY A 130 -2.86 -4.66 -4.91
CA GLY A 130 -1.52 -5.25 -4.91
C GLY A 130 -1.13 -5.78 -3.54
N ASN A 131 -1.63 -5.14 -2.47
CA ASN A 131 -1.61 -5.65 -1.11
C ASN A 131 -0.19 -5.92 -0.57
N CYS A 132 0.78 -5.05 -0.90
CA CYS A 132 2.20 -5.17 -0.58
C CYS A 132 2.80 -6.50 -1.06
N ARG A 133 2.46 -6.93 -2.28
CA ARG A 133 2.88 -8.22 -2.85
C ARG A 133 4.41 -8.35 -2.87
N GLY A 134 5.09 -7.28 -3.29
CA GLY A 134 6.54 -7.23 -3.36
C GLY A 134 7.18 -7.41 -1.99
N THR A 135 6.77 -6.63 -1.01
CA THR A 135 7.30 -6.71 0.36
C THR A 135 7.00 -8.04 1.02
N ARG A 136 5.84 -8.66 0.74
CA ARG A 136 5.54 -10.02 1.24
C ARG A 136 6.51 -11.05 0.70
N GLN A 137 6.82 -11.00 -0.60
CA GLN A 137 7.80 -11.89 -1.21
C GLN A 137 9.20 -11.63 -0.64
N LEU A 138 9.60 -10.36 -0.54
CA LEU A 138 10.87 -9.98 0.07
C LEU A 138 11.03 -10.56 1.48
N MET A 139 10.01 -10.40 2.32
CA MET A 139 10.05 -10.93 3.68
C MET A 139 9.98 -12.46 3.74
N GLN A 140 9.35 -13.11 2.77
CA GLN A 140 9.41 -14.57 2.67
C GLN A 140 10.83 -15.06 2.41
N ASP A 141 11.58 -14.37 1.56
CA ASP A 141 12.93 -14.78 1.14
C ASP A 141 14.03 -14.33 2.13
N TYR A 142 13.82 -13.22 2.83
CA TYR A 142 14.86 -12.53 3.60
C TYR A 142 14.56 -12.31 5.08
N LYS A 143 13.37 -12.63 5.62
CA LYS A 143 12.97 -12.28 7.00
C LYS A 143 14.03 -12.57 8.08
N ASP A 144 14.73 -13.69 7.94
CA ASP A 144 15.74 -14.12 8.92
C ASP A 144 17.11 -13.43 8.70
N LYS A 145 17.22 -12.57 7.70
CA LYS A 145 18.42 -11.83 7.30
C LYS A 145 18.22 -10.32 7.32
N VAL A 146 17.04 -9.81 7.69
CA VAL A 146 16.73 -8.37 7.72
C VAL A 146 16.74 -7.88 9.16
N ASP A 147 17.58 -6.88 9.41
CA ASP A 147 17.65 -6.21 10.72
C ASP A 147 16.64 -5.06 10.84
N GLU A 148 16.46 -4.30 9.78
CA GLU A 148 15.58 -3.12 9.74
C GLU A 148 15.17 -2.80 8.28
N VAL A 149 14.04 -2.11 8.13
CA VAL A 149 13.51 -1.67 6.83
C VAL A 149 13.28 -0.18 6.81
N ILE A 150 13.76 0.50 5.78
CA ILE A 150 13.49 1.89 5.46
C ILE A 150 12.79 1.91 4.10
N SER A 151 11.49 2.16 4.11
CA SER A 151 10.72 2.35 2.89
C SER A 151 10.69 3.85 2.56
N PHE A 152 11.21 4.20 1.40
CA PHE A 152 11.07 5.55 0.89
C PHE A 152 9.72 5.65 0.22
N ASP A 153 8.78 6.26 0.92
CA ASP A 153 7.40 6.48 0.53
C ASP A 153 6.93 7.72 1.30
N LEU A 154 5.90 8.43 0.84
CA LEU A 154 5.47 9.70 1.42
C LEU A 154 6.45 10.87 1.13
N GLY A 155 6.13 12.04 1.68
CA GLY A 155 7.00 13.22 1.60
C GLY A 155 7.95 13.35 2.78
N SER A 156 8.79 14.37 2.74
CA SER A 156 9.78 14.69 3.80
C SER A 156 9.21 15.44 5.01
N ASP A 157 7.91 15.63 5.09
CA ASP A 157 7.23 16.32 6.19
C ASP A 157 6.77 15.37 7.31
N ALA A 158 6.81 14.06 7.06
CA ALA A 158 6.37 13.05 8.00
C ALA A 158 7.27 11.82 8.04
N VAL A 159 7.26 11.10 9.15
CA VAL A 159 7.78 9.74 9.29
C VAL A 159 6.63 8.82 9.73
N CYS A 160 6.35 7.80 8.96
CA CYS A 160 5.44 6.75 9.35
C CYS A 160 6.16 5.78 10.28
N VAL A 161 5.69 5.70 11.52
CA VAL A 161 6.34 4.94 12.61
C VAL A 161 5.50 3.78 13.12
N LYS A 162 4.24 3.69 12.66
CA LYS A 162 3.25 2.71 13.10
C LYS A 162 2.39 2.27 11.94
N ALA A 163 2.22 0.96 11.74
CA ALA A 163 1.44 0.42 10.67
C ALA A 163 -0.07 0.53 10.93
N VAL A 164 -0.81 1.07 9.95
CA VAL A 164 -2.27 0.99 9.88
C VAL A 164 -2.65 -0.26 9.10
N GLY A 165 -3.19 -1.26 9.81
CA GLY A 165 -3.71 -2.47 9.17
C GLY A 165 -5.05 -2.22 8.50
N SER A 166 -5.38 -3.05 7.51
CA SER A 166 -6.66 -3.00 6.82
C SER A 166 -7.16 -4.37 6.37
N LYS A 167 -8.47 -4.52 6.31
CA LYS A 167 -9.15 -5.63 5.63
C LYS A 167 -10.16 -5.07 4.65
N ARG A 168 -10.20 -5.65 3.46
CA ARG A 168 -11.06 -5.21 2.35
C ARG A 168 -11.88 -6.38 1.87
N TYR A 169 -13.17 -6.15 1.70
CA TYR A 169 -14.13 -7.16 1.30
C TYR A 169 -14.87 -6.76 0.04
N ARG A 170 -15.04 -7.72 -0.86
CA ARG A 170 -16.05 -7.68 -1.92
C ARG A 170 -17.25 -8.45 -1.44
N VAL A 171 -18.39 -7.78 -1.28
CA VAL A 171 -19.64 -8.38 -0.84
C VAL A 171 -20.59 -8.42 -2.03
N THR A 172 -21.10 -9.60 -2.36
CA THR A 172 -22.06 -9.82 -3.45
C THR A 172 -23.36 -10.32 -2.87
N VAL A 173 -24.44 -9.60 -3.18
CA VAL A 173 -25.82 -9.95 -2.85
C VAL A 173 -26.51 -10.44 -4.12
N THR A 174 -27.13 -11.62 -4.06
CA THR A 174 -27.95 -12.16 -5.14
C THR A 174 -29.37 -12.42 -4.67
N ALA A 175 -30.35 -12.17 -5.54
CA ALA A 175 -31.76 -12.31 -5.26
C ALA A 175 -32.49 -12.85 -6.49
N PRO A 176 -33.72 -13.41 -6.38
CA PRO A 176 -34.45 -13.96 -7.52
C PRO A 176 -34.77 -12.94 -8.60
N GLY A 177 -34.94 -11.65 -8.23
CA GLY A 177 -35.35 -10.61 -9.17
C GLY A 177 -36.83 -10.71 -9.54
N GLY A 178 -37.26 -9.84 -10.45
CA GLY A 178 -38.64 -9.82 -10.95
C GLY A 178 -39.07 -8.47 -11.48
N HIS A 179 -40.28 -8.40 -12.04
CA HIS A 179 -40.87 -7.15 -12.46
C HIS A 179 -41.38 -6.37 -11.21
N SER A 180 -40.96 -5.13 -11.04
CA SER A 180 -41.22 -4.33 -9.82
C SER A 180 -42.69 -4.24 -9.43
N PHE A 181 -43.61 -4.21 -10.42
CA PHE A 181 -45.04 -4.17 -10.17
C PHE A 181 -45.63 -5.54 -9.83
N HIS A 182 -45.25 -6.59 -10.58
CA HIS A 182 -45.85 -7.93 -10.44
C HIS A 182 -45.27 -8.74 -9.26
N ALA A 183 -44.04 -8.47 -8.91
CA ALA A 183 -43.34 -9.11 -7.81
C ALA A 183 -43.11 -8.16 -6.62
N PHE A 184 -43.99 -7.19 -6.46
CA PHE A 184 -43.89 -6.18 -5.37
C PHE A 184 -43.86 -6.88 -4.00
N GLY A 185 -42.93 -6.43 -3.13
CA GLY A 185 -42.68 -7.02 -1.80
C GLY A 185 -41.63 -8.14 -1.78
N GLN A 186 -41.10 -8.57 -2.95
CA GLN A 186 -39.97 -9.46 -2.99
C GLN A 186 -38.68 -8.66 -2.70
N LYS A 187 -37.84 -9.18 -1.80
CA LYS A 187 -36.53 -8.59 -1.50
C LYS A 187 -35.63 -8.62 -2.71
N GLY A 188 -35.05 -7.45 -3.01
CA GLY A 188 -34.07 -7.27 -4.09
C GLY A 188 -32.65 -7.14 -3.60
N ALA A 189 -31.68 -7.39 -4.49
CA ALA A 189 -30.28 -7.34 -4.12
C ALA A 189 -29.80 -5.93 -3.74
N ILE A 190 -30.29 -4.88 -4.41
CA ILE A 190 -29.94 -3.48 -4.06
C ILE A 190 -30.54 -3.08 -2.71
N GLU A 191 -31.81 -3.43 -2.47
CA GLU A 191 -32.47 -3.16 -1.19
C GLU A 191 -31.70 -3.82 -0.04
N THR A 192 -31.36 -5.10 -0.17
CA THR A 192 -30.60 -5.83 0.84
C THR A 192 -29.21 -5.24 1.05
N ALA A 193 -28.49 -4.90 -0.01
CA ALA A 193 -27.18 -4.25 0.10
C ALA A 193 -27.26 -2.88 0.81
N ALA A 194 -28.32 -2.11 0.55
CA ALA A 194 -28.54 -0.81 1.23
C ALA A 194 -28.79 -1.00 2.72
N GLU A 195 -29.58 -1.99 3.12
CA GLU A 195 -29.83 -2.33 4.53
C GLU A 195 -28.52 -2.78 5.22
N MET A 196 -27.72 -3.65 4.57
CA MET A 196 -26.42 -4.06 5.09
C MET A 196 -25.46 -2.87 5.27
N ILE A 197 -25.37 -1.99 4.27
CA ILE A 197 -24.55 -0.79 4.34
C ILE A 197 -25.01 0.13 5.48
N HIS A 198 -26.31 0.27 5.66
CA HIS A 198 -26.85 1.03 6.79
C HIS A 198 -26.40 0.46 8.14
N GLU A 199 -26.44 -0.86 8.32
CA GLU A 199 -25.95 -1.49 9.55
C GLU A 199 -24.43 -1.35 9.73
N ILE A 200 -23.64 -1.41 8.65
CA ILE A 200 -22.20 -1.14 8.70
C ILE A 200 -21.94 0.26 9.28
N TYR A 201 -22.64 1.30 8.80
CA TYR A 201 -22.47 2.67 9.28
C TYR A 201 -23.02 2.94 10.69
N ARG A 202 -23.65 1.94 11.33
CA ARG A 202 -24.03 1.99 12.75
C ARG A 202 -22.96 1.43 13.69
N ILE A 203 -21.91 0.80 13.16
CA ILE A 203 -20.77 0.33 13.95
C ILE A 203 -20.12 1.51 14.65
N LYS A 204 -19.88 1.37 15.96
CA LYS A 204 -19.16 2.39 16.73
C LYS A 204 -17.65 2.09 16.67
N PRO A 205 -16.82 3.04 16.23
CA PRO A 205 -15.36 2.89 16.26
C PRO A 205 -14.86 2.60 17.67
N CYS A 206 -13.72 1.93 17.77
CA CYS A 206 -13.09 1.66 19.06
C CYS A 206 -12.50 2.96 19.64
N GLU A 207 -12.78 3.21 20.92
CA GLU A 207 -12.21 4.35 21.64
C GLU A 207 -10.69 4.17 21.85
N GLY A 208 -9.96 5.27 21.82
CA GLY A 208 -8.51 5.27 22.05
C GLY A 208 -7.65 4.76 20.89
N THR A 209 -8.27 4.43 19.75
CA THR A 209 -7.59 3.97 18.54
C THR A 209 -8.06 4.77 17.31
N GLN A 210 -7.21 4.88 16.30
CA GLN A 210 -7.63 5.41 15.00
C GLN A 210 -8.20 4.26 14.16
N THR A 211 -9.49 3.99 14.34
CA THR A 211 -10.20 2.91 13.65
C THR A 211 -11.28 3.50 12.75
N THR A 212 -11.29 3.11 11.49
CA THR A 212 -12.21 3.60 10.47
C THR A 212 -12.76 2.45 9.64
N TYR A 213 -13.90 2.65 9.01
CA TYR A 213 -14.48 1.74 8.02
C TYR A 213 -15.17 2.56 6.93
N ASN A 214 -15.31 1.96 5.75
CA ASN A 214 -15.91 2.63 4.61
C ASN A 214 -16.53 1.62 3.64
N VAL A 215 -17.60 2.03 2.96
CA VAL A 215 -18.11 1.39 1.75
C VAL A 215 -17.88 2.35 0.61
N GLY A 216 -16.84 2.10 -0.20
CA GLY A 216 -16.36 3.04 -1.21
C GLY A 216 -16.97 2.84 -2.59
N MET A 217 -17.53 1.66 -2.87
CA MET A 217 -18.13 1.34 -4.16
C MET A 217 -19.39 0.50 -3.98
N ILE A 218 -20.39 0.73 -4.80
CA ILE A 218 -21.58 -0.10 -4.94
C ILE A 218 -22.05 -0.10 -6.38
N GLU A 219 -22.39 -1.27 -6.92
CA GLU A 219 -22.94 -1.44 -8.25
C GLU A 219 -24.02 -2.52 -8.26
N GLY A 220 -25.03 -2.39 -9.10
CA GLY A 220 -26.08 -3.41 -9.20
C GLY A 220 -27.30 -2.97 -9.98
N GLY A 221 -28.20 -3.95 -10.23
CA GLY A 221 -29.43 -3.77 -10.99
C GLY A 221 -29.22 -3.75 -12.50
N THR A 222 -30.32 -3.66 -13.24
CA THR A 222 -30.34 -3.67 -14.71
C THR A 222 -31.27 -2.63 -15.30
N SER A 223 -32.40 -2.34 -14.64
CA SER A 223 -33.43 -1.44 -15.13
C SER A 223 -34.29 -0.93 -13.97
N VAL A 224 -34.88 0.25 -14.12
CA VAL A 224 -35.72 0.90 -13.09
C VAL A 224 -36.96 0.10 -12.71
N ASN A 225 -37.51 -0.70 -13.64
CA ASN A 225 -38.71 -1.51 -13.43
C ASN A 225 -38.42 -2.98 -13.08
N THR A 226 -37.18 -3.30 -12.73
CA THR A 226 -36.77 -4.65 -12.26
C THR A 226 -36.35 -4.63 -10.80
N ILE A 227 -36.75 -5.64 -10.05
CA ILE A 227 -36.15 -5.96 -8.75
C ILE A 227 -34.76 -6.50 -9.00
N ALA A 228 -33.72 -5.86 -8.46
CA ALA A 228 -32.35 -6.19 -8.74
C ALA A 228 -31.98 -7.63 -8.34
N GLN A 229 -31.39 -8.37 -9.27
CA GLN A 229 -30.95 -9.75 -9.02
C GLN A 229 -29.53 -9.81 -8.44
N LYS A 230 -28.73 -8.80 -8.66
CA LYS A 230 -27.35 -8.72 -8.17
C LYS A 230 -27.01 -7.32 -7.74
N CYS A 231 -26.30 -7.21 -6.62
CA CYS A 231 -25.63 -6.01 -6.18
C CYS A 231 -24.29 -6.38 -5.55
N THR A 232 -23.26 -5.61 -5.85
CA THR A 232 -21.92 -5.81 -5.27
C THR A 232 -21.45 -4.51 -4.64
N PHE A 233 -20.83 -4.57 -3.46
CA PHE A 233 -20.17 -3.43 -2.86
C PHE A 233 -18.81 -3.80 -2.30
N LEU A 234 -17.92 -2.80 -2.20
CA LEU A 234 -16.60 -2.94 -1.59
C LEU A 234 -16.60 -2.24 -0.24
N ALA A 235 -16.26 -2.98 0.81
CA ALA A 235 -16.13 -2.47 2.17
C ALA A 235 -14.71 -2.64 2.68
N GLU A 236 -14.23 -1.67 3.47
CA GLU A 236 -12.96 -1.80 4.19
C GLU A 236 -13.09 -1.40 5.64
N VAL A 237 -12.21 -1.96 6.46
CA VAL A 237 -11.91 -1.51 7.82
C VAL A 237 -10.42 -1.25 7.93
N ARG A 238 -10.04 -0.18 8.64
CA ARG A 238 -8.66 0.19 8.95
C ARG A 238 -8.50 0.46 10.42
N SER A 239 -7.35 0.09 10.99
CA SER A 239 -6.98 0.48 12.34
C SER A 239 -5.47 0.48 12.54
N ASP A 240 -5.00 1.36 13.41
CA ASP A 240 -3.63 1.36 13.92
C ASP A 240 -3.44 0.44 15.14
N ASP A 241 -4.49 -0.29 15.52
CA ASP A 241 -4.51 -1.27 16.61
C ASP A 241 -5.06 -2.61 16.13
N ALA A 242 -4.34 -3.71 16.43
CA ALA A 242 -4.68 -5.04 15.96
C ALA A 242 -5.99 -5.57 16.55
N GLN A 243 -6.27 -5.30 17.82
CA GLN A 243 -7.47 -5.79 18.49
C GLN A 243 -8.70 -5.02 18.01
N ALA A 244 -8.55 -3.70 17.82
CA ALA A 244 -9.61 -2.87 17.25
C ALA A 244 -9.92 -3.28 15.79
N LEU A 245 -8.89 -3.54 14.98
CA LEU A 245 -9.07 -4.07 13.62
C LEU A 245 -9.87 -5.37 13.63
N GLN A 246 -9.46 -6.34 14.45
CA GLN A 246 -10.13 -7.64 14.56
C GLN A 246 -11.57 -7.51 15.07
N LYS A 247 -11.82 -6.62 16.02
CA LYS A 247 -13.15 -6.39 16.58
C LYS A 247 -14.14 -5.84 15.53
N ILE A 248 -13.73 -4.80 14.79
CA ILE A 248 -14.59 -4.21 13.75
C ILE A 248 -14.76 -5.17 12.57
N ASP A 249 -13.71 -5.87 12.17
CA ASP A 249 -13.76 -6.94 11.19
C ASP A 249 -14.80 -8.01 11.55
N GLY A 250 -14.77 -8.49 12.79
CA GLY A 250 -15.79 -9.44 13.28
C GLY A 250 -17.21 -8.88 13.22
N GLN A 251 -17.42 -7.58 13.50
CA GLN A 251 -18.71 -6.94 13.37
C GLN A 251 -19.18 -6.86 11.91
N LEU A 252 -18.27 -6.55 10.97
CA LEU A 252 -18.56 -6.57 9.53
C LEU A 252 -19.01 -7.97 9.08
N CYS A 253 -18.22 -8.99 9.39
CA CYS A 253 -18.56 -10.38 9.03
C CYS A 253 -19.90 -10.81 9.64
N ASN A 254 -20.16 -10.47 10.91
CA ASN A 254 -21.44 -10.76 11.57
C ASN A 254 -22.63 -10.08 10.87
N ILE A 255 -22.46 -8.84 10.38
CA ILE A 255 -23.50 -8.18 9.58
C ILE A 255 -23.73 -8.97 8.28
N PHE A 256 -22.67 -9.33 7.53
CA PHE A 256 -22.82 -10.10 6.30
C PHE A 256 -23.53 -11.43 6.53
N ASP A 257 -23.16 -12.15 7.58
CA ASP A 257 -23.76 -13.46 7.92
C ASP A 257 -25.19 -13.33 8.42
N SER A 258 -25.55 -12.26 9.13
CA SER A 258 -26.88 -12.06 9.68
C SER A 258 -27.96 -11.97 8.61
N PHE A 259 -27.67 -11.38 7.45
CA PHE A 259 -28.61 -11.27 6.34
C PHE A 259 -28.83 -12.60 5.59
N ASN A 260 -27.88 -13.54 5.63
CA ASN A 260 -28.09 -14.88 5.08
C ASN A 260 -29.12 -15.71 5.87
N ASN A 261 -29.32 -15.38 7.14
CA ASN A 261 -30.16 -16.17 8.07
C ASN A 261 -31.43 -15.42 8.51
N ALA A 262 -31.63 -14.18 8.06
CA ALA A 262 -32.73 -13.36 8.50
C ALA A 262 -34.08 -13.82 7.89
N GLU A 263 -35.13 -13.83 8.71
CA GLU A 263 -36.49 -14.06 8.25
C GLU A 263 -36.89 -12.97 7.23
N GLY A 264 -37.49 -13.36 6.11
CA GLY A 264 -37.82 -12.46 4.99
C GLY A 264 -36.75 -12.39 3.91
N PHE A 265 -35.53 -12.87 4.15
CA PHE A 265 -34.41 -12.93 3.18
C PHE A 265 -34.15 -14.35 2.64
N ALA A 266 -35.04 -15.31 2.88
CA ALA A 266 -34.87 -16.73 2.56
C ALA A 266 -34.47 -17.05 1.10
N LYS A 267 -34.64 -16.09 0.16
CA LYS A 267 -34.24 -16.22 -1.25
C LYS A 267 -33.08 -15.31 -1.64
N VAL A 268 -32.52 -14.57 -0.69
CA VAL A 268 -31.37 -13.72 -0.89
C VAL A 268 -30.13 -14.48 -0.41
N GLN A 269 -29.07 -14.41 -1.19
CA GLN A 269 -27.78 -15.03 -0.83
C GLN A 269 -26.72 -13.95 -0.78
N ILE A 270 -25.96 -13.94 0.30
CA ILE A 270 -24.80 -13.06 0.47
C ILE A 270 -23.54 -13.92 0.43
N SER A 271 -22.61 -13.54 -0.42
CA SER A 271 -21.25 -14.05 -0.42
C SER A 271 -20.28 -12.90 -0.26
N TYR A 272 -19.19 -13.12 0.48
CA TYR A 272 -18.14 -12.14 0.61
C TYR A 272 -16.76 -12.80 0.56
N GLU A 273 -15.82 -12.08 0.01
CA GLU A 273 -14.42 -12.50 -0.11
C GLU A 273 -13.50 -11.41 0.43
N LEU A 274 -12.43 -11.83 1.12
CA LEU A 274 -11.36 -10.94 1.54
C LEU A 274 -10.47 -10.64 0.33
N THR A 275 -10.55 -9.42 -0.19
CA THR A 275 -9.80 -9.00 -1.39
C THR A 275 -8.47 -8.33 -1.06
N GLY A 276 -8.25 -7.96 0.20
CA GLY A 276 -7.00 -7.37 0.66
C GLY A 276 -6.87 -7.43 2.17
N PHE A 277 -5.65 -7.67 2.63
CA PHE A 277 -5.29 -7.67 4.04
C PHE A 277 -3.90 -7.07 4.22
N ARG A 278 -3.80 -5.97 4.96
CA ARG A 278 -2.55 -5.43 5.48
C ARG A 278 -2.53 -5.59 6.99
N PRO A 279 -1.50 -6.22 7.58
CA PRO A 279 -1.43 -6.38 9.03
C PRO A 279 -1.09 -5.06 9.72
N THR A 280 -1.39 -4.95 11.00
CA THR A 280 -0.83 -3.95 11.89
C THR A 280 0.58 -4.37 12.35
N GLY A 281 1.34 -3.46 12.95
CA GLY A 281 2.61 -3.81 13.59
C GLY A 281 2.42 -4.73 14.80
N ASN A 282 3.32 -5.67 14.99
CA ASN A 282 3.31 -6.60 16.11
C ASN A 282 4.73 -7.07 16.48
N GLY A 283 5.06 -7.02 17.76
CA GLY A 283 6.25 -7.67 18.29
C GLY A 283 7.56 -6.91 18.17
N VAL A 284 7.62 -5.75 17.51
CA VAL A 284 8.81 -4.89 17.54
C VAL A 284 8.92 -4.25 18.92
N PRO A 285 10.07 -4.39 19.65
CA PRO A 285 10.25 -3.70 20.91
C PRO A 285 10.17 -2.18 20.71
N GLU A 286 9.39 -1.51 21.56
CA GLU A 286 9.12 -0.06 21.43
C GLU A 286 10.41 0.78 21.38
N ALA A 287 11.41 0.43 22.21
CA ALA A 287 12.68 1.14 22.22
C ALA A 287 13.45 1.03 20.89
N VAL A 288 13.36 -0.13 20.20
CA VAL A 288 14.04 -0.36 18.93
C VAL A 288 13.34 0.42 17.82
N GLN A 289 12.01 0.33 17.76
CA GLN A 289 11.21 1.07 16.77
C GLN A 289 11.39 2.59 16.97
N LYS A 290 11.39 3.04 18.22
CA LYS A 290 11.62 4.45 18.54
C LYS A 290 13.00 4.93 18.12
N ALA A 291 14.06 4.14 18.33
CA ALA A 291 15.42 4.52 17.94
C ALA A 291 15.55 4.69 16.42
N LEU A 292 14.94 3.79 15.62
CA LEU A 292 14.92 3.90 14.18
C LEU A 292 14.13 5.15 13.72
N ALA A 293 12.97 5.39 14.32
CA ALA A 293 12.15 6.56 14.05
C ALA A 293 12.85 7.89 14.42
N ASP A 294 13.55 7.91 15.54
CA ASP A 294 14.32 9.08 15.98
C ASP A 294 15.47 9.38 14.99
N THR A 295 16.16 8.34 14.53
CA THR A 295 17.22 8.47 13.52
C THR A 295 16.67 9.05 12.21
N ALA A 296 15.54 8.53 11.72
CA ALA A 296 14.89 9.05 10.52
C ALA A 296 14.48 10.53 10.69
N ALA A 297 13.87 10.87 11.82
CA ALA A 297 13.47 12.24 12.11
C ALA A 297 14.68 13.19 12.21
N GLU A 298 15.77 12.78 12.86
CA GLU A 298 17.01 13.57 12.94
C GLU A 298 17.60 13.83 11.54
N VAL A 299 17.64 12.82 10.68
CA VAL A 299 18.13 12.98 9.30
C VAL A 299 17.25 13.97 8.55
N ILE A 300 15.94 13.84 8.58
CA ILE A 300 15.02 14.77 7.92
C ILE A 300 15.21 16.19 8.47
N CYS A 301 15.22 16.36 9.79
CA CYS A 301 15.41 17.66 10.42
C CYS A 301 16.74 18.32 10.02
N ARG A 302 17.83 17.55 9.96
CA ARG A 302 19.16 18.03 9.54
C ARG A 302 19.16 18.60 8.12
N TYR A 303 18.47 17.96 7.18
CA TYR A 303 18.49 18.37 5.76
C TYR A 303 17.35 19.34 5.39
N THR A 304 16.22 19.31 6.09
CA THR A 304 15.07 20.18 5.82
C THR A 304 14.97 21.39 6.74
N GLY A 305 15.68 21.36 7.90
CA GLY A 305 15.55 22.35 8.96
C GLY A 305 14.22 22.27 9.74
N ARG A 306 13.46 21.17 9.58
CA ARG A 306 12.13 20.98 10.17
C ARG A 306 12.00 19.60 10.79
N GLU A 307 11.38 19.54 11.97
CA GLU A 307 11.01 18.28 12.61
C GLU A 307 9.83 17.66 11.85
N PRO A 308 9.93 16.41 11.37
CA PRO A 308 8.82 15.74 10.68
C PRO A 308 7.75 15.30 11.68
N VAL A 309 6.51 15.25 11.19
CA VAL A 309 5.39 14.71 11.98
C VAL A 309 5.50 13.19 12.04
N ARG A 310 5.41 12.61 13.24
CA ARG A 310 5.29 11.15 13.41
C ARG A 310 3.84 10.75 13.28
N ARG A 311 3.58 9.79 12.37
CA ARG A 311 2.21 9.35 12.10
C ARG A 311 2.10 7.84 11.93
N SER A 312 0.88 7.34 12.02
CA SER A 312 0.52 6.00 11.55
C SER A 312 0.22 6.06 10.05
N GLY A 313 0.54 5.00 9.31
CA GLY A 313 0.27 4.89 7.88
C GLY A 313 0.17 3.44 7.42
N SER A 314 -0.35 3.25 6.22
CA SER A 314 -0.39 1.96 5.57
C SER A 314 0.56 2.00 4.38
N THR A 315 1.71 1.37 4.53
CA THR A 315 2.84 1.35 3.59
C THR A 315 3.43 -0.07 3.56
N ASP A 316 4.47 -0.27 2.78
CA ASP A 316 5.24 -1.52 2.80
C ASP A 316 5.75 -1.91 4.19
N CYS A 317 5.96 -0.93 5.07
CA CYS A 317 6.36 -1.18 6.45
C CYS A 317 5.36 -2.02 7.26
N ASN A 318 4.10 -2.16 6.81
CA ASN A 318 3.13 -3.02 7.46
C ASN A 318 3.62 -4.47 7.59
N ILE A 319 4.31 -4.97 6.56
CA ILE A 319 4.73 -6.37 6.52
C ILE A 319 5.88 -6.63 7.49
N PRO A 320 7.06 -5.95 7.42
CA PRO A 320 8.14 -6.17 8.39
C PRO A 320 7.71 -5.85 9.83
N LEU A 321 6.96 -4.78 10.08
CA LEU A 321 6.46 -4.46 11.41
C LEU A 321 5.57 -5.57 11.99
N SER A 322 4.77 -6.24 11.17
CA SER A 322 3.93 -7.36 11.61
C SER A 322 4.73 -8.62 11.97
N MET A 323 5.98 -8.69 11.51
CA MET A 323 6.91 -9.81 11.74
C MET A 323 7.94 -9.52 12.85
N GLY A 324 7.80 -8.38 13.55
CA GLY A 324 8.71 -7.98 14.61
C GLY A 324 10.01 -7.35 14.11
N ILE A 325 10.08 -6.98 12.82
CA ILE A 325 11.22 -6.29 12.22
C ILE A 325 10.96 -4.79 12.26
N PRO A 326 11.85 -3.97 12.84
CA PRO A 326 11.68 -2.52 12.90
C PRO A 326 11.65 -1.91 11.50
N ALA A 327 10.70 -1.00 11.27
CA ALA A 327 10.55 -0.36 9.97
C ALA A 327 9.99 1.06 10.08
N VAL A 328 10.45 1.93 9.18
CA VAL A 328 9.94 3.30 9.04
C VAL A 328 9.75 3.65 7.57
N SER A 329 8.78 4.53 7.30
CA SER A 329 8.57 5.05 5.96
C SER A 329 8.62 6.57 5.97
N PHE A 330 9.37 7.16 5.03
CA PHE A 330 9.44 8.59 4.76
C PHE A 330 10.01 8.84 3.37
N GLY A 331 9.73 10.01 2.77
CA GLY A 331 10.20 10.32 1.44
C GLY A 331 11.15 11.51 1.36
N GLY A 332 11.67 11.72 0.17
CA GLY A 332 12.63 12.77 -0.15
C GLY A 332 12.02 14.02 -0.81
N TYR A 333 10.74 14.02 -1.11
CA TYR A 333 10.08 15.13 -1.78
C TYR A 333 9.20 15.97 -0.84
N ARG A 334 8.79 17.12 -1.35
CA ARG A 334 7.83 17.97 -0.71
C ARG A 334 6.76 18.34 -1.74
N GLY A 335 5.53 17.89 -1.48
CA GLY A 335 4.35 18.18 -2.28
C GLY A 335 3.49 19.27 -1.67
#